data_5bdfd93154682e6200376f1a133a0026
#
_entry.id   5bdfd93154682e6200376f1a133a0026
#
_cell.length_a   1.000
_cell.length_b   1.000
_cell.length_c   1.000
_cell.angle_alpha   90.00
_cell.angle_beta   90.00
_cell.angle_gamma   90.00
#
_symmetry.space_group_name_H-M   'P 1'
#
loop_
_entity.id
_entity.type
_entity.pdbx_description
1 polymer ?
#
loop_
_entity_poly.entity_id
_entity_poly.type
_entity_poly.pdbx_seq_one_letter_code
_entity_poly.pdbx_strand_id
1 'polypeptide(L)'
;MTHNYLQTASRTMQSRLRKRGRLGKFSYIHTIRKQVGGQIIEVKTPINHREYSHLLDQQDSGHFTVNKTRRCFMYNNQYFQLDIYKEPCHPRCNGLMLLETYTTLSHQEFTERLPKFLNVDQQVTGDPAFSMFNLSLREEWINNKRFCHRLSDDEVGRETK
;
A
#
# COMPACT_ATOMS: atom_id res chain seq x y z
N MET A 1 -10.40 -5.94 4.24
CA MET A 1 -9.63 -6.04 2.99
C MET A 1 -8.39 -6.87 3.25
N THR A 2 -8.03 -7.71 2.29
CA THR A 2 -6.81 -8.50 2.31
C THR A 2 -5.96 -8.16 1.10
N HIS A 3 -4.66 -8.01 1.29
CA HIS A 3 -3.69 -7.79 0.20
C HIS A 3 -2.57 -8.82 0.29
N ASN A 4 -2.21 -9.37 -0.87
CA ASN A 4 -1.10 -10.31 -1.03
C ASN A 4 -0.18 -9.78 -2.11
N TYR A 5 1.11 -9.67 -1.82
CA TYR A 5 2.12 -9.38 -2.83
C TYR A 5 2.51 -10.67 -3.53
N LEU A 6 2.72 -10.57 -4.84
CA LEU A 6 3.10 -11.69 -5.69
C LEU A 6 4.57 -11.57 -6.08
N GLN A 7 5.18 -12.70 -6.38
CA GLN A 7 6.53 -12.76 -6.94
C GLN A 7 6.58 -12.01 -8.26
N THR A 8 7.66 -11.30 -8.51
CA THR A 8 7.89 -10.55 -9.74
C THR A 8 9.28 -10.85 -10.30
N ALA A 9 9.40 -10.90 -11.61
CA ALA A 9 10.67 -11.14 -12.30
C ALA A 9 11.62 -9.93 -12.23
N SER A 10 11.10 -8.74 -11.93
CA SER A 10 11.86 -7.49 -11.92
C SER A 10 11.74 -6.75 -10.58
N ARG A 11 12.85 -6.17 -10.14
CA ARG A 11 12.89 -5.30 -8.94
C ARG A 11 12.13 -3.98 -9.13
N THR A 12 11.93 -3.55 -10.38
CA THR A 12 11.19 -2.32 -10.72
C THR A 12 9.69 -2.56 -10.86
N MET A 13 9.21 -3.76 -10.55
CA MET A 13 7.81 -4.15 -10.66
C MET A 13 7.28 -4.64 -9.32
N GLN A 14 6.06 -4.28 -9.02
CA GLN A 14 5.27 -4.82 -7.91
C GLN A 14 3.98 -5.40 -8.48
N SER A 15 3.61 -6.56 -7.98
CA SER A 15 2.36 -7.23 -8.29
C SER A 15 1.61 -7.51 -7.00
N ARG A 16 0.31 -7.18 -6.95
CA ARG A 16 -0.47 -7.28 -5.73
C ARG A 16 -1.90 -7.67 -6.01
N LEU A 17 -2.37 -8.65 -5.28
CA LEU A 17 -3.79 -9.01 -5.21
C LEU A 17 -4.49 -8.24 -4.10
N ARG A 18 -5.73 -7.85 -4.33
CA ARG A 18 -6.63 -7.30 -3.32
C ARG A 18 -7.96 -8.04 -3.32
N LYS A 19 -8.34 -8.56 -2.17
CA LYS A 19 -9.69 -9.04 -1.87
C LYS A 19 -10.39 -8.03 -0.97
N ARG A 20 -11.54 -7.50 -1.39
CA ARG A 20 -12.33 -6.54 -0.62
C ARG A 20 -13.78 -7.00 -0.55
N GLY A 21 -14.39 -6.89 0.63
CA GLY A 21 -15.80 -7.20 0.81
C GLY A 21 -16.13 -7.57 2.24
N ARG A 22 -17.36 -8.00 2.45
CA ARG A 22 -17.86 -8.51 3.73
C ARG A 22 -19.07 -9.43 3.48
N LEU A 23 -19.39 -10.29 4.47
CA LEU A 23 -20.56 -11.16 4.46
C LEU A 23 -20.66 -12.03 3.19
N GLY A 24 -19.52 -12.64 2.78
CA GLY A 24 -19.47 -13.55 1.63
C GLY A 24 -19.45 -12.85 0.26
N LYS A 25 -19.66 -11.54 0.17
CA LYS A 25 -19.60 -10.78 -1.08
C LYS A 25 -18.23 -10.11 -1.22
N PHE A 26 -17.44 -10.56 -2.20
CA PHE A 26 -16.07 -10.09 -2.41
C PHE A 26 -15.85 -9.62 -3.84
N SER A 27 -15.02 -8.59 -3.98
CA SER A 27 -14.41 -8.16 -5.23
C SER A 27 -12.91 -8.36 -5.18
N TYR A 28 -12.32 -8.67 -6.32
CA TYR A 28 -10.90 -8.96 -6.46
C TYR A 28 -10.29 -8.05 -7.50
N ILE A 29 -9.10 -7.55 -7.20
CA ILE A 29 -8.33 -6.71 -8.12
C ILE A 29 -6.88 -7.19 -8.11
N HIS A 30 -6.32 -7.37 -9.29
CA HIS A 30 -4.90 -7.51 -9.52
C HIS A 30 -4.32 -6.14 -9.89
N THR A 31 -3.31 -5.69 -9.17
CA THR A 31 -2.62 -4.43 -9.43
C THR A 31 -1.18 -4.71 -9.79
N ILE A 32 -0.74 -4.22 -10.93
CA ILE A 32 0.66 -4.20 -11.34
C ILE A 32 1.13 -2.77 -11.31
N ARG A 33 2.25 -2.52 -10.65
CA ARG A 33 2.94 -1.24 -10.61
C ARG A 33 4.35 -1.43 -11.14
N LYS A 34 4.74 -0.65 -12.15
CA LYS A 34 6.04 -0.74 -12.78
C LYS A 34 6.64 0.66 -12.94
N GLN A 35 7.94 0.78 -12.70
CA GLN A 35 8.68 1.98 -13.01
C GLN A 35 9.23 1.90 -14.44
N VAL A 36 8.92 2.92 -15.23
CA VAL A 36 9.36 3.03 -16.64
C VAL A 36 9.78 4.48 -16.88
N GLY A 37 11.03 4.72 -17.26
CA GLY A 37 11.52 6.07 -17.59
C GLY A 37 11.36 7.07 -16.44
N GLY A 38 11.57 6.68 -15.20
CA GLY A 38 11.38 7.55 -14.02
C GLY A 38 9.92 7.74 -13.59
N GLN A 39 8.95 7.22 -14.35
CA GLN A 39 7.53 7.30 -14.02
C GLN A 39 7.00 5.97 -13.46
N ILE A 40 6.04 6.08 -12.56
CA ILE A 40 5.33 4.90 -12.04
C ILE A 40 4.04 4.71 -12.84
N ILE A 41 3.95 3.59 -13.53
CA ILE A 41 2.73 3.13 -14.21
C ILE A 41 2.03 2.13 -13.32
N GLU A 42 0.76 2.38 -13.01
CA GLU A 42 -0.08 1.48 -12.24
C GLU A 42 -1.27 0.99 -13.07
N VAL A 43 -1.42 -0.31 -13.22
CA VAL A 43 -2.55 -0.95 -13.89
C VAL A 43 -3.34 -1.75 -12.87
N LYS A 44 -4.66 -1.51 -12.80
CA LYS A 44 -5.60 -2.23 -11.94
C LYS A 44 -6.60 -3.01 -12.79
N THR A 45 -6.58 -4.32 -12.67
CA THR A 45 -7.46 -5.22 -13.42
C THR A 45 -8.41 -5.91 -12.45
N PRO A 46 -9.75 -5.72 -12.59
CA PRO A 46 -10.72 -6.57 -11.91
C PRO A 46 -10.55 -8.02 -12.37
N ILE A 47 -10.55 -8.94 -11.42
CA ILE A 47 -10.43 -10.37 -11.67
C ILE A 47 -11.54 -11.12 -10.93
N ASN A 48 -11.83 -12.35 -11.37
CA ASN A 48 -12.80 -13.21 -10.70
C ASN A 48 -12.14 -14.02 -9.56
N HIS A 49 -12.96 -14.76 -8.82
CA HIS A 49 -12.48 -15.56 -7.68
C HIS A 49 -11.50 -16.66 -8.10
N ARG A 50 -11.74 -17.31 -9.25
CA ARG A 50 -10.89 -18.40 -9.75
C ARG A 50 -9.50 -17.87 -10.13
N GLU A 51 -9.45 -16.76 -10.85
CA GLU A 51 -8.20 -16.07 -11.20
C GLU A 51 -7.44 -15.61 -9.94
N TYR A 52 -8.16 -15.05 -8.96
CA TYR A 52 -7.57 -14.65 -7.68
C TYR A 52 -6.93 -15.85 -6.97
N SER A 53 -7.63 -17.00 -6.88
CA SER A 53 -7.13 -18.18 -6.22
C SER A 53 -5.89 -18.75 -6.93
N HIS A 54 -5.90 -18.79 -8.27
CA HIS A 54 -4.75 -19.25 -9.05
C HIS A 54 -3.53 -18.34 -8.89
N LEU A 55 -3.73 -17.01 -8.94
CA LEU A 55 -2.63 -16.05 -8.75
C LEU A 55 -2.08 -16.07 -7.32
N LEU A 56 -2.89 -16.44 -6.34
CA LEU A 56 -2.45 -16.52 -4.94
C LEU A 56 -1.35 -17.57 -4.72
N ASP A 57 -1.28 -18.60 -5.57
CA ASP A 57 -0.20 -19.61 -5.55
C ASP A 57 1.18 -18.98 -5.83
N GLN A 58 1.21 -17.80 -6.44
CA GLN A 58 2.42 -17.03 -6.73
C GLN A 58 2.74 -15.99 -5.62
N GLN A 59 2.17 -16.14 -4.42
CA GLN A 59 2.42 -15.21 -3.33
C GLN A 59 3.92 -15.14 -3.00
N ASP A 60 4.41 -13.91 -2.82
CA ASP A 60 5.78 -13.66 -2.40
C ASP A 60 5.93 -13.97 -0.90
N SER A 61 6.76 -14.96 -0.58
CA SER A 61 7.05 -15.37 0.80
C SER A 61 7.80 -14.32 1.61
N GLY A 62 8.43 -13.33 0.95
CA GLY A 62 9.08 -12.19 1.60
C GLY A 62 8.11 -11.17 2.19
N HIS A 63 6.82 -11.31 1.94
CA HIS A 63 5.78 -10.43 2.44
C HIS A 63 4.78 -11.14 3.37
N PHE A 64 4.33 -10.44 4.40
CA PHE A 64 3.13 -10.81 5.14
C PHE A 64 1.89 -10.51 4.31
N THR A 65 0.86 -11.32 4.44
CA THR A 65 -0.48 -10.95 4.00
C THR A 65 -0.96 -9.74 4.82
N VAL A 66 -1.35 -8.66 4.13
CA VAL A 66 -1.84 -7.46 4.83
C VAL A 66 -3.34 -7.55 4.99
N ASN A 67 -3.80 -7.62 6.22
CA ASN A 67 -5.20 -7.56 6.60
C ASN A 67 -5.51 -6.20 7.20
N LYS A 68 -6.54 -5.51 6.66
CA LYS A 68 -6.97 -4.24 7.20
C LYS A 68 -8.47 -4.01 7.06
N THR A 69 -9.03 -3.28 8.01
CA THR A 69 -10.38 -2.74 7.91
C THR A 69 -10.29 -1.31 7.42
N ARG A 70 -10.95 -0.99 6.31
CA ARG A 70 -11.08 0.39 5.83
C ARG A 70 -12.44 0.94 6.24
N ARG A 71 -12.42 2.04 6.96
CA ARG A 71 -13.60 2.85 7.28
C ARG A 71 -13.57 4.11 6.43
N CYS A 72 -14.66 4.36 5.72
CA CYS A 72 -14.79 5.54 4.87
C CYS A 72 -15.84 6.45 5.47
N PHE A 73 -15.56 7.74 5.57
CA PHE A 73 -16.48 8.72 6.14
C PHE A 73 -16.24 10.10 5.54
N MET A 74 -17.23 10.95 5.71
CA MET A 74 -17.16 12.38 5.39
C MET A 74 -17.05 13.19 6.68
N TYR A 75 -16.18 14.18 6.68
CA TYR A 75 -16.06 15.15 7.75
C TYR A 75 -15.73 16.53 7.15
N ASN A 76 -16.49 17.56 7.50
CA ASN A 76 -16.33 18.93 6.97
C ASN A 76 -16.19 18.96 5.42
N ASN A 77 -17.06 18.24 4.70
CA ASN A 77 -17.05 18.10 3.24
C ASN A 77 -15.78 17.46 2.65
N GLN A 78 -14.93 16.85 3.48
CA GLN A 78 -13.74 16.12 3.08
C GLN A 78 -13.97 14.62 3.24
N TYR A 79 -13.61 13.83 2.21
CA TYR A 79 -13.66 12.37 2.27
C TYR A 79 -12.41 11.79 2.89
N PHE A 80 -12.58 10.92 3.85
CA PHE A 80 -11.49 10.23 4.55
C PHE A 80 -11.62 8.71 4.43
N GLN A 81 -10.49 8.04 4.40
CA GLN A 81 -10.35 6.60 4.49
C GLN A 81 -9.41 6.27 5.65
N LEU A 82 -9.92 5.62 6.68
CA LEU A 82 -9.13 5.15 7.82
C LEU A 82 -8.85 3.66 7.64
N ASP A 83 -7.61 3.31 7.40
CA ASP A 83 -7.11 1.96 7.33
C ASP A 83 -6.59 1.51 8.70
N ILE A 84 -7.23 0.50 9.26
CA ILE A 84 -6.86 -0.12 10.54
C ILE A 84 -6.22 -1.47 10.22
N TYR A 85 -4.93 -1.59 10.47
CA TYR A 85 -4.18 -2.83 10.27
C TYR A 85 -4.61 -3.88 11.29
N LYS A 86 -4.62 -5.15 10.87
CA LYS A 86 -5.09 -6.28 11.69
C LYS A 86 -4.08 -7.41 11.66
N GLU A 87 -3.97 -8.10 12.76
CA GLU A 87 -3.22 -9.33 12.85
C GLU A 87 -3.79 -10.45 11.93
N PRO A 88 -2.93 -11.38 11.48
CA PRO A 88 -1.48 -11.40 11.65
C PRO A 88 -0.81 -10.33 10.77
N CYS A 89 0.18 -9.60 11.34
CA CYS A 89 0.95 -8.59 10.63
C CYS A 89 2.37 -8.50 11.21
N HIS A 90 3.26 -7.77 10.52
CA HIS A 90 4.56 -7.47 11.10
C HIS A 90 4.39 -6.66 12.41
N PRO A 91 5.22 -6.84 13.45
CA PRO A 91 5.09 -6.12 14.73
C PRO A 91 4.97 -4.60 14.60
N ARG A 92 5.64 -3.98 13.61
CA ARG A 92 5.53 -2.54 13.31
C ARG A 92 4.14 -2.09 12.83
N CYS A 93 3.29 -3.02 12.42
CA CYS A 93 1.91 -2.74 12.00
C CYS A 93 0.91 -2.96 13.13
N ASN A 94 1.35 -3.44 14.30
CA ASN A 94 0.45 -3.67 15.42
C ASN A 94 -0.12 -2.35 15.93
N GLY A 95 -1.44 -2.22 15.91
CA GLY A 95 -2.14 -0.99 16.27
C GLY A 95 -2.02 0.16 15.25
N LEU A 96 -1.33 -0.06 14.11
CA LEU A 96 -1.17 0.98 13.09
C LEU A 96 -2.51 1.33 12.45
N MET A 97 -2.78 2.63 12.41
CA MET A 97 -3.90 3.23 11.70
C MET A 97 -3.38 4.32 10.77
N LEU A 98 -3.77 4.27 9.50
CA LEU A 98 -3.42 5.28 8.50
C LEU A 98 -4.68 5.98 8.01
N LEU A 99 -4.71 7.30 8.14
CA LEU A 99 -5.76 8.16 7.61
C LEU A 99 -5.33 8.69 6.24
N GLU A 100 -6.10 8.35 5.21
CA GLU A 100 -5.85 8.75 3.82
C GLU A 100 -6.93 9.72 3.36
N THR A 101 -6.54 10.76 2.64
CA THR A 101 -7.46 11.66 1.94
C THR A 101 -6.75 12.31 0.75
N TYR A 102 -7.55 12.83 -0.18
CA TYR A 102 -7.06 13.65 -1.28
C TYR A 102 -7.45 15.09 -1.03
N THR A 103 -6.48 15.99 -1.03
CA THR A 103 -6.72 17.41 -0.79
C THR A 103 -5.78 18.25 -1.64
N THR A 104 -6.23 19.43 -2.03
CA THR A 104 -5.43 20.48 -2.68
C THR A 104 -5.06 21.60 -1.69
N LEU A 105 -5.48 21.49 -0.44
CA LEU A 105 -5.20 22.46 0.62
C LEU A 105 -3.72 22.41 1.00
N SER A 106 -3.20 23.54 1.46
CA SER A 106 -1.89 23.59 2.11
C SER A 106 -1.87 22.72 3.38
N HIS A 107 -0.69 22.35 3.83
CA HIS A 107 -0.53 21.53 5.04
C HIS A 107 -1.20 22.18 6.27
N GLN A 108 -1.02 23.48 6.44
CA GLN A 108 -1.60 24.22 7.58
C GLN A 108 -3.13 24.22 7.55
N GLU A 109 -3.73 24.61 6.42
CA GLU A 109 -5.20 24.62 6.26
C GLU A 109 -5.81 23.23 6.42
N PHE A 110 -5.09 22.20 5.95
CA PHE A 110 -5.56 20.82 6.06
C PHE A 110 -5.51 20.32 7.51
N THR A 111 -4.48 20.67 8.26
CA THR A 111 -4.34 20.28 9.69
C THR A 111 -5.51 20.78 10.52
N GLU A 112 -5.99 22.00 10.25
CA GLU A 112 -7.16 22.57 10.94
C GLU A 112 -8.48 21.84 10.62
N ARG A 113 -8.53 21.14 9.47
CA ARG A 113 -9.70 20.40 8.99
C ARG A 113 -9.68 18.92 9.32
N LEU A 114 -8.64 18.43 9.98
CA LEU A 114 -8.58 17.05 10.43
C LEU A 114 -9.74 16.71 11.38
N PRO A 115 -10.25 15.47 11.34
CA PRO A 115 -11.32 15.03 12.23
C PRO A 115 -10.90 15.15 13.70
N LYS A 116 -11.51 16.04 14.47
CA LYS A 116 -11.17 16.32 15.87
C LYS A 116 -11.39 15.12 16.81
N PHE A 117 -12.16 14.11 16.37
CA PHE A 117 -12.37 12.89 17.13
C PHE A 117 -11.27 11.84 16.89
N LEU A 118 -10.32 12.11 15.99
CA LEU A 118 -9.12 11.31 15.79
C LEU A 118 -7.91 12.09 16.32
N ASN A 119 -7.09 11.39 17.09
CA ASN A 119 -5.78 11.89 17.45
C ASN A 119 -4.81 11.53 16.33
N VAL A 120 -4.50 12.47 15.43
CA VAL A 120 -3.55 12.29 14.33
C VAL A 120 -2.17 12.67 14.86
N ASP A 121 -1.27 11.69 14.88
CA ASP A 121 0.07 11.84 15.47
C ASP A 121 1.00 12.60 14.51
N GLN A 122 1.13 12.13 13.26
CA GLN A 122 2.05 12.74 12.30
C GLN A 122 1.61 12.56 10.84
N GLN A 123 2.13 13.40 9.96
CA GLN A 123 1.99 13.24 8.52
C GLN A 123 3.09 12.34 7.99
N VAL A 124 2.69 11.28 7.26
CA VAL A 124 3.61 10.28 6.67
C VAL A 124 3.52 10.22 5.14
N THR A 125 2.97 11.26 4.52
CA THR A 125 2.80 11.33 3.06
C THR A 125 4.15 11.27 2.37
N GLY A 126 4.33 10.28 1.50
CA GLY A 126 5.57 10.08 0.75
C GLY A 126 6.71 9.41 1.54
N ASP A 127 6.51 9.08 2.81
CA ASP A 127 7.47 8.30 3.59
C ASP A 127 7.40 6.82 3.16
N PRO A 128 8.50 6.26 2.61
CA PRO A 128 8.54 4.86 2.19
C PRO A 128 8.27 3.87 3.33
N ALA A 129 8.63 4.22 4.58
CA ALA A 129 8.43 3.36 5.74
C ALA A 129 6.95 3.01 5.95
N PHE A 130 6.04 3.93 5.59
CA PHE A 130 4.60 3.75 5.70
C PHE A 130 3.92 3.26 4.43
N SER A 131 4.69 2.96 3.37
CA SER A 131 4.10 2.29 2.20
C SER A 131 3.64 0.89 2.57
N MET A 132 2.46 0.47 2.08
CA MET A 132 1.94 -0.86 2.37
C MET A 132 2.90 -1.98 1.92
N PHE A 133 3.67 -1.74 0.86
CA PHE A 133 4.70 -2.67 0.40
C PHE A 133 5.77 -2.88 1.48
N ASN A 134 6.36 -1.81 1.98
CA ASN A 134 7.40 -1.89 3.00
C ASN A 134 6.87 -2.37 4.35
N LEU A 135 5.64 -1.95 4.73
CA LEU A 135 4.98 -2.42 5.94
C LEU A 135 4.71 -3.94 5.94
N SER A 136 4.57 -4.55 4.78
CA SER A 136 4.32 -5.99 4.65
C SER A 136 5.59 -6.83 4.59
N LEU A 137 6.77 -6.25 4.39
CA LEU A 137 8.03 -6.99 4.33
C LEU A 137 8.29 -7.74 5.64
N ARG A 138 8.76 -8.99 5.54
CA ARG A 138 9.19 -9.78 6.70
C ARG A 138 10.52 -9.29 7.26
N GLU A 139 11.40 -8.82 6.38
CA GLU A 139 12.65 -8.17 6.76
C GLU A 139 12.46 -6.66 6.92
N GLU A 140 13.32 -6.01 7.72
CA GLU A 140 13.34 -4.56 7.81
C GLU A 140 13.69 -3.94 6.44
N TRP A 141 12.83 -3.08 5.92
CA TRP A 141 13.01 -2.46 4.62
C TRP A 141 14.30 -1.64 4.49
N ILE A 142 14.81 -1.09 5.61
CA ILE A 142 16.08 -0.34 5.69
C ILE A 142 17.26 -1.21 5.23
N ASN A 143 17.21 -2.50 5.52
CA ASN A 143 18.26 -3.46 5.15
C ASN A 143 18.04 -4.04 3.76
N ASN A 144 16.88 -3.85 3.17
CA ASN A 144 16.49 -4.46 1.92
C ASN A 144 16.29 -3.41 0.81
N LYS A 145 17.39 -2.84 0.31
CA LYS A 145 17.42 -1.86 -0.80
C LYS A 145 16.69 -2.32 -2.07
N ARG A 146 16.39 -3.63 -2.19
CA ARG A 146 15.68 -4.18 -3.36
C ARG A 146 14.26 -3.68 -3.52
N PHE A 147 13.66 -3.20 -2.45
CA PHE A 147 12.23 -2.90 -2.37
C PHE A 147 11.94 -1.44 -2.08
N CYS A 148 12.94 -0.57 -2.14
CA CYS A 148 12.72 0.86 -1.96
C CYS A 148 11.84 1.40 -3.10
N HIS A 149 10.73 2.04 -2.77
CA HIS A 149 9.76 2.58 -3.73
C HIS A 149 10.27 3.77 -4.52
N ARG A 150 11.28 4.44 -4.03
CA ARG A 150 12.02 5.46 -4.75
C ARG A 150 13.38 4.85 -5.10
N LEU A 151 13.51 4.41 -6.33
CA LEU A 151 14.84 4.46 -6.93
C LEU A 151 15.18 5.94 -6.94
N SER A 152 16.17 6.35 -6.17
CA SER A 152 16.77 7.66 -6.35
C SER A 152 17.26 7.73 -7.79
N ASP A 153 17.15 8.90 -8.43
CA ASP A 153 17.62 9.14 -9.79
C ASP A 153 19.09 8.72 -10.00
N ASP A 154 19.86 8.57 -8.92
CA ASP A 154 21.25 8.11 -8.86
C ASP A 154 21.46 6.61 -9.19
N GLU A 155 20.44 5.75 -9.12
CA GLU A 155 20.57 4.32 -9.45
C GLU A 155 20.25 4.00 -10.92
N VAL A 156 19.58 4.90 -11.64
CA VAL A 156 19.27 4.75 -13.06
C VAL A 156 20.52 4.96 -13.93
N GLY A 157 21.54 5.65 -13.41
CA GLY A 157 22.76 5.97 -14.13
C GLY A 157 23.88 4.91 -14.06
N ARG A 158 23.72 3.84 -13.27
CA ARG A 158 24.80 2.85 -13.04
C ARG A 158 24.67 1.52 -13.78
N GLU A 159 23.56 1.28 -14.47
CA GLU A 159 23.40 0.06 -15.28
C GLU A 159 23.79 0.22 -16.76
N THR A 160 24.38 1.35 -17.15
CA THR A 160 24.92 1.56 -18.51
C THR A 160 26.41 1.87 -18.45
N LYS A 161 27.22 0.90 -18.06
CA LYS A 161 28.65 0.79 -18.47
C LYS A 161 29.07 -0.66 -18.47
#